data_4b8428a951347f3b9403d03b31038c88
#
_entry.id   4b8428a951347f3b9403d03b31038c88
#
_cell.length_a   1.000
_cell.length_b   1.000
_cell.length_c   1.000
_cell.angle_alpha   90.00
_cell.angle_beta   90.00
_cell.angle_gamma   90.00
#
_symmetry.space_group_name_H-M   'P 1'
#
loop_
_entity.id
_entity.type
_entity.pdbx_description
1 polymer ?
#
loop_
_entity_poly.entity_id
_entity_poly.type
_entity_poly.pdbx_seq_one_letter_code
_entity_poly.pdbx_strand_id
1 'polypeptide(L)'
;MRILFLGTFLFFSQTINSNPVIQSLGDNEDYLYVNLKTLPIVDVNLSLKQGSVSDGDTPGLTNLMLNVLMNSDINGKKLISYFENVGAKLSYSVSNETLSVAIRSISNLNQIMMLSNVLNSAIFTDEIDDVGFKLQKDKILRAISESYKKPDSLLESVVSEKLFYDTPFAHQPVGTKDSVINISKKDIKAHRDKIFNLDNLEINIVGDITSKGSKRLINKLTNEFSKKEVEPLEEYKLKTVTHHTEFDSTQTHLAVIIPAISRSDPDYYNLLVANYIFGGSGFGSWLMEEIRQKRGLSYSVYSYLSTYQNSGYLRISLQTKNESINLAKNIIREQVDKLSRFDVEDTKITATKKAILRSFEMRADTNRKILNLISSINYLNLDLNYFENYKNNLKQVNKDSIKAALNRAMDFDNVSVFTVGKSIE
;
A
#
# COMPACT_ATOMS: atom_id res chain seq x y z
N MET A 1 -14.01 59.04 26.69
CA MET A 1 -12.65 58.62 26.40
C MET A 1 -12.60 57.09 26.56
N ARG A 2 -12.76 56.35 25.45
CA ARG A 2 -12.76 54.87 25.44
C ARG A 2 -11.42 54.42 24.94
N ILE A 3 -10.67 53.75 25.82
CA ILE A 3 -9.36 53.15 25.51
C ILE A 3 -9.63 51.79 24.90
N LEU A 4 -9.31 51.61 23.61
CA LEU A 4 -9.26 50.30 22.96
C LEU A 4 -7.92 49.61 23.30
N PHE A 5 -8.00 48.50 23.98
CA PHE A 5 -6.86 47.57 24.09
C PHE A 5 -6.82 46.69 22.84
N LEU A 6 -5.88 46.94 21.94
CA LEU A 6 -5.52 46.00 20.88
C LEU A 6 -4.56 44.95 21.49
N GLY A 7 -5.07 43.77 21.79
CA GLY A 7 -4.25 42.61 22.13
C GLY A 7 -3.67 41.99 20.87
N THR A 8 -2.38 42.20 20.65
CA THR A 8 -1.61 41.51 19.59
C THR A 8 -1.42 40.05 19.99
N PHE A 9 -2.20 39.14 19.41
CA PHE A 9 -1.94 37.71 19.48
C PHE A 9 -0.74 37.38 18.57
N LEU A 10 0.44 37.27 19.16
CA LEU A 10 1.61 36.67 18.52
C LEU A 10 1.38 35.17 18.43
N PHE A 11 0.93 34.70 17.27
CA PHE A 11 1.01 33.29 16.92
C PHE A 11 2.50 32.94 16.74
N PHE A 12 3.09 32.34 17.76
CA PHE A 12 4.34 31.59 17.60
C PHE A 12 4.03 30.34 16.78
N SER A 13 4.14 30.41 15.46
CA SER A 13 4.31 29.24 14.64
C SER A 13 5.68 28.65 14.91
N GLN A 14 5.78 27.75 15.88
CA GLN A 14 6.91 26.85 15.94
C GLN A 14 6.82 25.92 14.72
N THR A 15 7.52 26.26 13.67
CA THR A 15 7.86 25.33 12.61
C THR A 15 8.79 24.28 13.22
N ILE A 16 8.20 23.17 13.68
CA ILE A 16 8.98 21.97 14.03
C ILE A 16 9.41 21.36 12.71
N ASN A 17 10.54 21.84 12.21
CA ASN A 17 11.16 21.39 10.96
C ASN A 17 12.22 20.30 11.26
N SER A 18 11.94 19.40 12.21
CA SER A 18 12.77 18.22 12.44
C SER A 18 12.05 16.98 11.89
N ASN A 19 12.73 16.28 10.98
CA ASN A 19 12.26 14.98 10.51
C ASN A 19 11.97 14.07 11.72
N PRO A 20 10.93 13.23 11.68
CA PRO A 20 10.68 12.24 12.70
C PRO A 20 11.91 11.36 12.92
N VAL A 21 12.34 11.18 14.17
CA VAL A 21 13.44 10.27 14.53
C VAL A 21 12.86 8.89 14.74
N ILE A 22 13.23 7.96 13.87
CA ILE A 22 12.82 6.55 13.95
C ILE A 22 13.80 5.85 14.88
N GLN A 23 13.27 5.07 15.84
CA GLN A 23 14.04 4.28 16.79
C GLN A 23 13.61 2.82 16.71
N SER A 24 14.55 1.88 16.74
CA SER A 24 14.28 0.47 16.99
C SER A 24 14.08 0.25 18.49
N LEU A 25 13.13 -0.62 18.87
CA LEU A 25 12.81 -0.91 20.28
C LEU A 25 13.20 -2.33 20.71
N GLY A 26 13.71 -3.16 19.85
CA GLY A 26 14.11 -4.54 20.14
C GLY A 26 15.56 -4.81 19.78
N ASP A 27 15.98 -6.05 20.02
CA ASP A 27 17.24 -6.58 19.49
C ASP A 27 17.12 -6.85 17.97
N ASN A 28 15.89 -6.93 17.47
CA ASN A 28 15.52 -7.01 16.07
C ASN A 28 14.98 -5.66 15.60
N GLU A 29 15.26 -5.28 14.38
CA GLU A 29 14.78 -4.04 13.75
C GLU A 29 13.26 -4.06 13.42
N ASP A 30 12.55 -5.12 13.78
CA ASP A 30 11.13 -5.34 13.47
C ASP A 30 10.15 -4.47 14.29
N TYR A 31 10.63 -3.75 15.31
CA TYR A 31 9.79 -2.90 16.16
C TYR A 31 10.25 -1.45 16.09
N LEU A 32 9.52 -0.63 15.34
CA LEU A 32 9.85 0.77 15.11
C LEU A 32 8.97 1.71 15.95
N TYR A 33 9.56 2.81 16.36
CA TYR A 33 8.93 3.78 17.23
C TYR A 33 9.31 5.22 16.88
N VAL A 34 8.30 6.11 16.88
CA VAL A 34 8.49 7.56 16.79
C VAL A 34 7.74 8.24 17.93
N ASN A 35 8.48 8.94 18.78
CA ASN A 35 7.87 9.78 19.81
C ASN A 35 7.38 11.09 19.19
N LEU A 36 6.07 11.31 19.23
CA LEU A 36 5.46 12.53 18.70
C LEU A 36 4.41 13.05 19.70
N LYS A 37 4.72 14.13 20.37
CA LYS A 37 3.89 14.72 21.44
C LYS A 37 2.96 15.83 20.98
N THR A 38 2.83 16.03 19.66
CA THR A 38 2.00 17.11 19.08
C THR A 38 0.52 16.97 19.46
N LEU A 39 0.03 15.74 19.55
CA LEU A 39 -1.32 15.40 19.98
C LEU A 39 -1.26 14.28 21.02
N PRO A 40 -2.18 14.25 22.00
CA PRO A 40 -2.23 13.19 23.02
C PRO A 40 -2.87 11.90 22.47
N ILE A 41 -2.30 11.38 21.38
CA ILE A 41 -2.74 10.15 20.71
C ILE A 41 -1.56 9.23 20.43
N VAL A 42 -1.86 7.94 20.36
CA VAL A 42 -0.93 6.88 19.96
C VAL A 42 -1.55 6.07 18.86
N ASP A 43 -0.79 5.88 17.79
CA ASP A 43 -1.08 4.97 16.70
C ASP A 43 -0.14 3.77 16.77
N VAL A 44 -0.70 2.58 16.67
CA VAL A 44 0.03 1.31 16.68
C VAL A 44 -0.38 0.53 15.43
N ASN A 45 0.58 -0.03 14.72
CA ASN A 45 0.33 -0.95 13.61
C ASN A 45 1.06 -2.28 13.87
N LEU A 46 0.31 -3.37 13.86
CA LEU A 46 0.81 -4.73 13.75
C LEU A 46 0.77 -5.08 12.26
N SER A 47 1.90 -5.34 11.66
CA SER A 47 2.04 -5.76 10.27
C SER A 47 2.63 -7.16 10.23
N LEU A 48 2.03 -8.05 9.48
CA LEU A 48 2.57 -9.37 9.20
C LEU A 48 3.09 -9.38 7.78
N LYS A 49 4.32 -9.87 7.58
CA LYS A 49 5.02 -9.94 6.27
C LYS A 49 4.45 -11.03 5.36
N GLN A 50 3.16 -11.32 5.50
CA GLN A 50 2.45 -12.33 4.72
C GLN A 50 1.00 -11.88 4.52
N GLY A 51 0.68 -11.40 3.33
CA GLY A 51 -0.67 -11.06 2.89
C GLY A 51 -1.35 -12.22 2.14
N SER A 52 -2.06 -11.89 1.06
CA SER A 52 -2.75 -12.91 0.25
C SER A 52 -1.80 -13.85 -0.50
N VAL A 53 -0.51 -13.52 -0.63
CA VAL A 53 0.50 -14.47 -1.16
C VAL A 53 0.64 -15.73 -0.31
N SER A 54 0.15 -15.71 0.93
CA SER A 54 0.15 -16.88 1.84
C SER A 54 -1.09 -17.75 1.72
N ASP A 55 -2.03 -17.39 0.87
CA ASP A 55 -3.30 -18.12 0.67
C ASP A 55 -3.09 -19.52 0.08
N GLY A 56 -1.95 -19.78 -0.58
CA GLY A 56 -1.67 -21.02 -1.29
C GLY A 56 -2.75 -21.27 -2.35
N ASP A 57 -3.28 -22.50 -2.39
CA ASP A 57 -4.35 -22.90 -3.33
C ASP A 57 -5.75 -22.40 -2.92
N THR A 58 -5.83 -21.50 -1.94
CA THR A 58 -7.11 -21.04 -1.39
C THR A 58 -7.22 -19.50 -1.41
N PRO A 59 -7.27 -18.87 -2.61
CA PRO A 59 -7.37 -17.41 -2.77
C PRO A 59 -8.46 -16.78 -1.91
N GLY A 60 -8.10 -15.76 -1.11
CA GLY A 60 -9.00 -15.05 -0.21
C GLY A 60 -9.04 -15.57 1.23
N LEU A 61 -8.25 -16.60 1.54
CA LEU A 61 -8.22 -17.20 2.88
C LEU A 61 -7.73 -16.18 3.93
N THR A 62 -6.63 -15.47 3.68
CA THR A 62 -6.11 -14.43 4.58
C THR A 62 -7.13 -13.32 4.81
N ASN A 63 -7.80 -12.88 3.74
CA ASN A 63 -8.80 -11.82 3.85
C ASN A 63 -10.04 -12.27 4.63
N LEU A 64 -10.58 -13.46 4.35
CA LEU A 64 -11.72 -13.99 5.10
C LEU A 64 -11.34 -14.22 6.56
N MET A 65 -10.18 -14.81 6.83
CA MET A 65 -9.67 -15.00 8.18
C MET A 65 -9.64 -13.67 8.95
N LEU A 66 -9.01 -12.65 8.41
CA LEU A 66 -8.91 -11.35 9.09
C LEU A 66 -10.29 -10.73 9.34
N ASN A 67 -11.20 -10.79 8.37
CA ASN A 67 -12.56 -10.27 8.53
C ASN A 67 -13.32 -11.04 9.62
N VAL A 68 -13.18 -12.35 9.71
CA VAL A 68 -13.82 -13.18 10.75
C VAL A 68 -13.28 -12.80 12.12
N LEU A 69 -11.96 -12.76 12.30
CA LEU A 69 -11.32 -12.44 13.58
C LEU A 69 -11.64 -11.02 14.06
N MET A 70 -11.58 -10.02 13.17
CA MET A 70 -11.82 -8.63 13.53
C MET A 70 -13.29 -8.27 13.72
N ASN A 71 -14.23 -9.17 13.37
CA ASN A 71 -15.67 -9.03 13.63
C ASN A 71 -16.20 -10.05 14.66
N SER A 72 -15.30 -10.70 15.39
CA SER A 72 -15.66 -11.70 16.42
C SER A 72 -16.36 -11.08 17.63
N ASP A 73 -17.03 -11.91 18.39
CA ASP A 73 -17.57 -11.58 19.70
C ASP A 73 -16.58 -12.04 20.78
N ILE A 74 -16.24 -11.12 21.68
CA ILE A 74 -15.38 -11.37 22.83
C ILE A 74 -16.22 -11.16 24.10
N ASN A 75 -16.43 -12.22 24.87
CA ASN A 75 -17.26 -12.19 26.08
C ASN A 75 -18.67 -11.60 25.82
N GLY A 76 -19.32 -12.01 24.72
CA GLY A 76 -20.67 -11.58 24.35
C GLY A 76 -20.78 -10.16 23.80
N LYS A 77 -19.67 -9.52 23.45
CA LYS A 77 -19.61 -8.16 22.90
C LYS A 77 -18.72 -8.12 21.66
N LYS A 78 -19.17 -7.41 20.61
CA LYS A 78 -18.36 -7.23 19.39
C LYS A 78 -17.01 -6.60 19.71
N LEU A 79 -15.92 -7.12 19.11
CA LEU A 79 -14.58 -6.59 19.25
C LEU A 79 -14.54 -5.06 19.04
N ILE A 80 -15.14 -4.57 17.97
CA ILE A 80 -15.15 -3.14 17.63
C ILE A 80 -15.76 -2.27 18.74
N SER A 81 -16.75 -2.76 19.46
CA SER A 81 -17.42 -2.01 20.54
C SER A 81 -16.50 -1.72 21.73
N TYR A 82 -15.46 -2.53 21.96
CA TYR A 82 -14.47 -2.23 22.99
C TYR A 82 -13.65 -0.99 22.64
N PHE A 83 -13.37 -0.80 21.36
CA PHE A 83 -12.64 0.36 20.86
C PHE A 83 -13.51 1.61 20.85
N GLU A 84 -14.71 1.51 20.30
CA GLU A 84 -15.67 2.63 20.20
C GLU A 84 -16.04 3.20 21.58
N ASN A 85 -16.24 2.36 22.58
CA ASN A 85 -16.62 2.79 23.94
C ASN A 85 -15.56 3.68 24.63
N VAL A 86 -14.32 3.64 24.18
CA VAL A 86 -13.22 4.45 24.73
C VAL A 86 -12.70 5.48 23.71
N GLY A 87 -13.45 5.70 22.60
CA GLY A 87 -13.07 6.64 21.54
C GLY A 87 -11.83 6.21 20.74
N ALA A 88 -11.46 4.93 20.80
CA ALA A 88 -10.39 4.37 20.00
C ALA A 88 -10.91 3.89 18.64
N LYS A 89 -9.97 3.70 17.68
CA LYS A 89 -10.27 3.17 16.34
C LYS A 89 -9.46 1.91 16.10
N LEU A 90 -10.12 0.88 15.60
CA LEU A 90 -9.52 -0.32 15.03
C LEU A 90 -9.67 -0.27 13.52
N SER A 91 -8.60 -0.55 12.79
CA SER A 91 -8.64 -0.71 11.34
C SER A 91 -7.76 -1.89 10.94
N TYR A 92 -8.11 -2.56 9.84
CA TYR A 92 -7.37 -3.72 9.37
C TYR A 92 -7.46 -3.83 7.85
N SER A 93 -6.46 -4.45 7.23
CA SER A 93 -6.41 -4.64 5.78
C SER A 93 -5.50 -5.81 5.41
N VAL A 94 -5.74 -6.37 4.23
CA VAL A 94 -4.87 -7.35 3.59
C VAL A 94 -4.47 -6.80 2.23
N SER A 95 -3.17 -6.79 1.95
CA SER A 95 -2.60 -6.60 0.61
C SER A 95 -2.06 -7.93 0.08
N ASN A 96 -1.40 -7.91 -1.06
CA ASN A 96 -0.73 -9.12 -1.55
C ASN A 96 0.33 -9.60 -0.56
N GLU A 97 1.21 -8.72 -0.10
CA GLU A 97 2.38 -9.08 0.70
C GLU A 97 2.22 -8.85 2.20
N THR A 98 1.21 -8.10 2.66
CA THR A 98 1.06 -7.75 4.07
C THR A 98 -0.37 -7.90 4.58
N LEU A 99 -0.49 -8.32 5.84
CA LEU A 99 -1.69 -8.17 6.66
C LEU A 99 -1.42 -7.11 7.73
N SER A 100 -2.33 -6.18 7.93
CA SER A 100 -2.15 -5.07 8.88
C SER A 100 -3.35 -4.93 9.80
N VAL A 101 -3.09 -4.73 11.09
CA VAL A 101 -4.08 -4.37 12.12
C VAL A 101 -3.58 -3.13 12.85
N ALA A 102 -4.33 -2.03 12.79
CA ALA A 102 -3.93 -0.78 13.40
C ALA A 102 -4.92 -0.27 14.45
N ILE A 103 -4.36 0.21 15.56
CA ILE A 103 -5.08 0.81 16.69
C ILE A 103 -4.71 2.29 16.74
N ARG A 104 -5.71 3.16 16.85
CA ARG A 104 -5.54 4.55 17.28
C ARG A 104 -6.27 4.78 18.59
N SER A 105 -5.59 5.33 19.57
CA SER A 105 -6.16 5.63 20.90
C SER A 105 -5.61 6.95 21.44
N ILE A 106 -6.26 7.49 22.47
CA ILE A 106 -5.67 8.56 23.27
C ILE A 106 -4.40 8.05 23.97
N SER A 107 -3.53 8.97 24.37
CA SER A 107 -2.24 8.70 25.04
C SER A 107 -2.43 8.18 26.47
N ASN A 108 -3.14 7.07 26.63
CA ASN A 108 -3.39 6.38 27.89
C ASN A 108 -2.91 4.92 27.79
N LEU A 109 -1.76 4.65 28.41
CA LEU A 109 -1.11 3.33 28.30
C LEU A 109 -2.02 2.20 28.83
N ASN A 110 -2.76 2.40 29.91
CA ASN A 110 -3.64 1.37 30.47
C ASN A 110 -4.79 1.04 29.50
N GLN A 111 -5.37 2.07 28.87
CA GLN A 111 -6.41 1.89 27.85
C GLN A 111 -5.87 1.11 26.64
N ILE A 112 -4.70 1.49 26.11
CA ILE A 112 -4.10 0.82 24.95
C ILE A 112 -3.78 -0.64 25.30
N MET A 113 -3.25 -0.90 26.49
CA MET A 113 -2.97 -2.27 26.93
C MET A 113 -4.24 -3.12 27.13
N MET A 114 -5.33 -2.53 27.59
CA MET A 114 -6.63 -3.21 27.66
C MET A 114 -7.13 -3.55 26.25
N LEU A 115 -7.07 -2.61 25.29
CA LEU A 115 -7.45 -2.85 23.89
C LEU A 115 -6.56 -3.92 23.24
N SER A 116 -5.27 -3.96 23.55
CA SER A 116 -4.34 -4.99 23.08
C SER A 116 -4.72 -6.39 23.58
N ASN A 117 -5.14 -6.51 24.85
CA ASN A 117 -5.64 -7.78 25.36
C ASN A 117 -6.87 -8.27 24.62
N VAL A 118 -7.84 -7.37 24.40
CA VAL A 118 -9.08 -7.72 23.69
C VAL A 118 -8.78 -8.09 22.24
N LEU A 119 -7.83 -7.40 21.59
CA LEU A 119 -7.37 -7.73 20.25
C LEU A 119 -6.72 -9.13 20.21
N ASN A 120 -5.81 -9.43 21.14
CA ASN A 120 -5.19 -10.76 21.23
C ASN A 120 -6.26 -11.86 21.44
N SER A 121 -7.23 -11.63 22.33
CA SER A 121 -8.34 -12.58 22.51
C SER A 121 -9.13 -12.81 21.23
N ALA A 122 -9.28 -11.78 20.36
CA ALA A 122 -9.94 -11.93 19.07
C ALA A 122 -9.08 -12.68 18.04
N ILE A 123 -7.78 -12.42 18.02
CA ILE A 123 -6.83 -13.08 17.10
C ILE A 123 -6.70 -14.56 17.46
N PHE A 124 -6.50 -14.89 18.73
CA PHE A 124 -6.18 -16.26 19.19
C PHE A 124 -7.40 -17.05 19.69
N THR A 125 -8.63 -16.57 19.44
CA THR A 125 -9.84 -17.31 19.79
C THR A 125 -9.92 -18.65 19.06
N ASP A 126 -10.29 -19.70 19.81
CA ASP A 126 -10.65 -20.98 19.23
C ASP A 126 -12.14 -21.10 18.88
N GLU A 127 -12.92 -20.14 19.32
CA GLU A 127 -14.34 -20.08 19.04
C GLU A 127 -14.64 -19.14 17.89
N ILE A 128 -15.00 -19.71 16.74
CA ILE A 128 -15.51 -18.96 15.58
C ILE A 128 -17.01 -19.20 15.51
N ASP A 129 -17.78 -18.15 15.79
CA ASP A 129 -19.24 -18.18 15.70
C ASP A 129 -19.72 -18.49 14.26
N ASP A 130 -20.70 -19.39 14.13
CA ASP A 130 -21.24 -19.82 12.83
C ASP A 130 -21.94 -18.69 12.09
N VAL A 131 -22.67 -17.85 12.81
CA VAL A 131 -23.43 -16.73 12.23
C VAL A 131 -22.47 -15.67 11.75
N GLY A 132 -21.48 -15.31 12.57
CA GLY A 132 -20.43 -14.35 12.24
C GLY A 132 -19.58 -14.80 11.05
N PHE A 133 -19.14 -16.06 11.06
CA PHE A 133 -18.39 -16.64 9.95
C PHE A 133 -19.17 -16.58 8.63
N LYS A 134 -20.44 -17.06 8.64
CA LYS A 134 -21.30 -17.01 7.46
C LYS A 134 -21.50 -15.58 6.97
N LEU A 135 -21.76 -14.63 7.89
CA LEU A 135 -21.99 -13.24 7.55
C LEU A 135 -20.77 -12.62 6.84
N GLN A 136 -19.54 -12.84 7.34
CA GLN A 136 -18.32 -12.29 6.71
C GLN A 136 -18.07 -12.96 5.36
N LYS A 137 -18.26 -14.26 5.25
CA LYS A 137 -18.16 -15.00 3.99
C LYS A 137 -19.14 -14.47 2.94
N ASP A 138 -20.41 -14.30 3.30
CA ASP A 138 -21.43 -13.75 2.40
C ASP A 138 -21.14 -12.31 1.97
N LYS A 139 -20.57 -11.48 2.87
CA LYS A 139 -20.11 -10.11 2.52
C LYS A 139 -19.01 -10.14 1.46
N ILE A 140 -18.02 -11.00 1.63
CA ILE A 140 -16.91 -11.13 0.68
C ILE A 140 -17.40 -11.64 -0.67
N LEU A 141 -18.26 -12.69 -0.68
CA LEU A 141 -18.83 -13.21 -1.92
C LEU A 141 -19.65 -12.16 -2.69
N ARG A 142 -20.41 -11.32 -1.97
CA ARG A 142 -21.09 -10.17 -2.59
C ARG A 142 -20.10 -9.14 -3.14
N ALA A 143 -19.06 -8.79 -2.39
CA ALA A 143 -18.03 -7.85 -2.84
C ALA A 143 -17.33 -8.35 -4.11
N ILE A 144 -16.97 -9.62 -4.18
CA ILE A 144 -16.42 -10.26 -5.38
C ILE A 144 -17.42 -10.15 -6.54
N SER A 145 -18.70 -10.52 -6.32
CA SER A 145 -19.71 -10.45 -7.37
C SER A 145 -19.95 -9.04 -7.90
N GLU A 146 -19.90 -8.03 -7.01
CA GLU A 146 -20.02 -6.62 -7.42
C GLU A 146 -18.77 -6.09 -8.12
N SER A 147 -17.58 -6.59 -7.78
CA SER A 147 -16.35 -6.19 -8.46
C SER A 147 -16.33 -6.58 -9.94
N TYR A 148 -16.86 -7.75 -10.29
CA TYR A 148 -16.98 -8.19 -11.69
C TYR A 148 -17.97 -7.38 -12.53
N LYS A 149 -18.82 -6.55 -11.91
CA LYS A 149 -19.73 -5.62 -12.62
C LYS A 149 -19.09 -4.28 -12.93
N LYS A 150 -17.85 -4.06 -12.51
CA LYS A 150 -17.10 -2.81 -12.71
C LYS A 150 -15.89 -3.07 -13.59
N PRO A 151 -15.75 -2.38 -14.71
CA PRO A 151 -14.67 -2.64 -15.66
C PRO A 151 -13.27 -2.34 -15.09
N ASP A 152 -13.13 -1.37 -14.18
CA ASP A 152 -11.89 -1.08 -13.48
C ASP A 152 -11.47 -2.24 -12.54
N SER A 153 -12.41 -2.75 -11.75
CA SER A 153 -12.15 -3.88 -10.84
C SER A 153 -11.89 -5.18 -11.60
N LEU A 154 -12.59 -5.39 -12.71
CA LEU A 154 -12.33 -6.53 -13.60
C LEU A 154 -10.93 -6.44 -14.21
N LEU A 155 -10.51 -5.23 -14.64
CA LEU A 155 -9.16 -5.01 -15.16
C LEU A 155 -8.10 -5.38 -14.11
N GLU A 156 -8.26 -4.99 -12.84
CA GLU A 156 -7.34 -5.37 -11.76
C GLU A 156 -7.27 -6.89 -11.57
N SER A 157 -8.40 -7.57 -11.61
CA SER A 157 -8.45 -9.05 -11.48
C SER A 157 -7.74 -9.74 -12.64
N VAL A 158 -7.97 -9.27 -13.87
CA VAL A 158 -7.33 -9.82 -15.07
C VAL A 158 -5.83 -9.54 -15.10
N VAL A 159 -5.42 -8.35 -14.68
CA VAL A 159 -3.98 -8.01 -14.54
C VAL A 159 -3.31 -8.95 -13.55
N SER A 160 -3.89 -9.16 -12.36
CA SER A 160 -3.31 -10.10 -11.38
C SER A 160 -3.22 -11.50 -11.93
N GLU A 161 -4.30 -12.04 -12.49
CA GLU A 161 -4.36 -13.41 -13.01
C GLU A 161 -3.35 -13.67 -14.12
N LYS A 162 -3.21 -12.74 -15.06
CA LYS A 162 -2.41 -12.98 -16.28
C LYS A 162 -0.96 -12.53 -16.14
N LEU A 163 -0.72 -11.37 -15.51
CA LEU A 163 0.62 -10.82 -15.33
C LEU A 163 1.45 -11.68 -14.37
N PHE A 164 0.80 -12.13 -13.29
CA PHE A 164 1.43 -12.95 -12.24
C PHE A 164 1.06 -14.43 -12.34
N TYR A 165 0.69 -14.89 -13.53
CA TYR A 165 0.29 -16.28 -13.75
C TYR A 165 1.31 -17.26 -13.17
N ASP A 166 0.82 -18.28 -12.45
CA ASP A 166 1.61 -19.30 -11.76
C ASP A 166 2.52 -18.76 -10.63
N THR A 167 2.06 -17.70 -9.98
CA THR A 167 2.70 -17.14 -8.78
C THR A 167 1.64 -16.87 -7.69
N PRO A 168 2.05 -16.70 -6.42
CA PRO A 168 1.12 -16.35 -5.34
C PRO A 168 0.41 -15.00 -5.52
N PHE A 169 0.82 -14.18 -6.46
CA PHE A 169 0.21 -12.89 -6.80
C PHE A 169 -0.90 -12.99 -7.85
N ALA A 170 -1.19 -14.19 -8.37
CA ALA A 170 -2.12 -14.39 -9.48
C ALA A 170 -3.60 -14.12 -9.12
N HIS A 171 -3.90 -13.69 -7.91
CA HIS A 171 -5.25 -13.34 -7.48
C HIS A 171 -5.29 -12.05 -6.64
N GLN A 172 -6.45 -11.42 -6.59
CA GLN A 172 -6.69 -10.30 -5.71
C GLN A 172 -6.79 -10.76 -4.24
N PRO A 173 -6.42 -9.94 -3.24
CA PRO A 173 -6.53 -10.31 -1.83
C PRO A 173 -7.94 -10.73 -1.38
N VAL A 174 -8.98 -10.25 -2.05
CA VAL A 174 -10.37 -10.65 -1.77
C VAL A 174 -10.66 -12.10 -2.16
N GLY A 175 -9.79 -12.70 -2.99
CA GLY A 175 -9.93 -14.07 -3.50
C GLY A 175 -10.89 -14.21 -4.68
N THR A 176 -11.24 -15.45 -4.97
CA THR A 176 -12.19 -15.82 -6.03
C THR A 176 -13.48 -16.38 -5.40
N LYS A 177 -14.59 -16.33 -6.15
CA LYS A 177 -15.87 -16.87 -5.69
C LYS A 177 -15.75 -18.36 -5.36
N ASP A 178 -15.12 -19.12 -6.27
CA ASP A 178 -15.00 -20.59 -6.15
C ASP A 178 -14.11 -20.99 -4.96
N SER A 179 -13.06 -20.24 -4.69
CA SER A 179 -12.23 -20.48 -3.52
C SER A 179 -12.95 -20.11 -2.23
N VAL A 180 -13.45 -18.88 -2.11
CA VAL A 180 -14.05 -18.37 -0.87
C VAL A 180 -15.24 -19.20 -0.44
N ILE A 181 -16.06 -19.72 -1.37
CA ILE A 181 -17.23 -20.55 -1.03
C ILE A 181 -16.83 -21.85 -0.31
N ASN A 182 -15.62 -22.35 -0.54
CA ASN A 182 -15.14 -23.62 0.02
C ASN A 182 -14.34 -23.44 1.32
N ILE A 183 -13.95 -22.22 1.70
CA ILE A 183 -13.22 -22.00 2.96
C ILE A 183 -14.05 -22.39 4.16
N SER A 184 -13.48 -23.18 5.06
CA SER A 184 -14.09 -23.61 6.32
C SER A 184 -13.50 -22.86 7.53
N LYS A 185 -14.17 -22.99 8.70
CA LYS A 185 -13.63 -22.48 9.97
C LYS A 185 -12.31 -23.17 10.37
N LYS A 186 -12.13 -24.42 9.96
CA LYS A 186 -10.88 -25.17 10.19
C LYS A 186 -9.72 -24.53 9.40
N ASP A 187 -9.97 -24.13 8.16
CA ASP A 187 -8.96 -23.47 7.32
C ASP A 187 -8.57 -22.11 7.93
N ILE A 188 -9.55 -21.33 8.42
CA ILE A 188 -9.31 -20.07 9.13
C ILE A 188 -8.35 -20.27 10.32
N LYS A 189 -8.61 -21.27 11.18
CA LYS A 189 -7.78 -21.56 12.35
C LYS A 189 -6.37 -21.97 11.97
N ALA A 190 -6.24 -22.92 11.05
CA ALA A 190 -4.96 -23.41 10.58
C ALA A 190 -4.11 -22.28 9.96
N HIS A 191 -4.75 -21.41 9.17
CA HIS A 191 -4.08 -20.29 8.52
C HIS A 191 -3.69 -19.21 9.52
N ARG A 192 -4.54 -18.88 10.50
CA ARG A 192 -4.22 -18.00 11.62
C ARG A 192 -2.94 -18.46 12.33
N ASP A 193 -2.90 -19.74 12.71
CA ASP A 193 -1.77 -20.31 13.46
C ASP A 193 -0.48 -20.36 12.63
N LYS A 194 -0.58 -20.34 11.30
CA LYS A 194 0.55 -20.22 10.39
C LYS A 194 1.04 -18.76 10.33
N ILE A 195 0.14 -17.80 10.17
CA ILE A 195 0.49 -16.41 9.84
C ILE A 195 0.83 -15.57 11.09
N PHE A 196 0.01 -15.67 12.17
CA PHE A 196 0.23 -14.88 13.38
C PHE A 196 1.36 -15.47 14.23
N ASN A 197 2.59 -15.19 13.84
CA ASN A 197 3.79 -15.62 14.55
C ASN A 197 4.83 -14.48 14.63
N LEU A 198 5.80 -14.59 15.53
CA LEU A 198 6.78 -13.54 15.81
C LEU A 198 7.74 -13.26 14.64
N ASP A 199 8.08 -14.28 13.85
CA ASP A 199 9.06 -14.14 12.77
C ASP A 199 8.47 -13.41 11.56
N ASN A 200 7.14 -13.27 11.51
CA ASN A 200 6.39 -12.48 10.52
C ASN A 200 6.04 -11.07 11.01
N LEU A 201 6.14 -10.82 12.32
CA LEU A 201 5.48 -9.67 12.95
C LEU A 201 6.40 -8.46 13.01
N GLU A 202 5.92 -7.37 12.47
CA GLU A 202 6.45 -6.02 12.69
C GLU A 202 5.48 -5.21 13.54
N ILE A 203 5.99 -4.42 14.46
CA ILE A 203 5.18 -3.47 15.23
C ILE A 203 5.73 -2.06 15.05
N ASN A 204 4.87 -1.16 14.62
CA ASN A 204 5.19 0.24 14.42
C ASN A 204 4.34 1.11 15.34
N ILE A 205 4.97 2.02 16.09
CA ILE A 205 4.30 2.86 17.08
C ILE A 205 4.66 4.33 16.83
N VAL A 206 3.65 5.18 16.74
CA VAL A 206 3.83 6.65 16.58
C VAL A 206 2.91 7.37 17.54
N GLY A 207 3.45 8.32 18.30
CA GLY A 207 2.62 9.20 19.12
C GLY A 207 3.20 9.56 20.48
N ASP A 208 2.34 10.08 21.33
CA ASP A 208 2.70 10.51 22.69
C ASP A 208 2.72 9.31 23.67
N ILE A 209 3.76 8.52 23.54
CA ILE A 209 4.06 7.38 24.40
C ILE A 209 5.58 7.34 24.63
N THR A 210 6.03 6.92 25.78
CA THR A 210 7.47 6.78 26.07
C THR A 210 8.03 5.48 25.50
N SER A 211 9.33 5.43 25.21
CA SER A 211 10.02 4.20 24.78
C SER A 211 9.77 3.04 25.77
N LYS A 212 9.79 3.29 27.09
CA LYS A 212 9.45 2.28 28.09
C LYS A 212 7.98 1.82 27.98
N GLY A 213 7.06 2.74 27.72
CA GLY A 213 5.65 2.43 27.48
C GLY A 213 5.46 1.59 26.23
N SER A 214 6.15 1.94 25.15
CA SER A 214 6.12 1.19 23.88
C SER A 214 6.65 -0.24 24.04
N LYS A 215 7.77 -0.44 24.75
CA LYS A 215 8.30 -1.79 25.06
C LYS A 215 7.31 -2.64 25.87
N ARG A 216 6.62 -2.04 26.85
CA ARG A 216 5.57 -2.75 27.61
C ARG A 216 4.38 -3.11 26.72
N LEU A 217 3.99 -2.22 25.81
CA LEU A 217 2.91 -2.45 24.86
C LEU A 217 3.26 -3.57 23.87
N ILE A 218 4.47 -3.55 23.32
CA ILE A 218 4.99 -4.62 22.44
C ILE A 218 4.91 -5.97 23.16
N ASN A 219 5.48 -6.09 24.35
CA ASN A 219 5.44 -7.33 25.12
C ASN A 219 4.00 -7.81 25.36
N LYS A 220 3.05 -6.88 25.52
CA LYS A 220 1.64 -7.22 25.70
C LYS A 220 0.98 -7.71 24.42
N LEU A 221 1.29 -7.08 23.29
CA LEU A 221 0.79 -7.48 21.98
C LEU A 221 1.34 -8.83 21.52
N THR A 222 2.57 -9.16 21.92
CA THR A 222 3.30 -10.35 21.42
C THR A 222 3.23 -11.57 22.33
N ASN A 223 2.64 -11.47 23.52
CA ASN A 223 2.69 -12.53 24.54
C ASN A 223 2.04 -13.86 24.14
N GLU A 224 1.12 -13.84 23.17
CA GLU A 224 0.44 -15.03 22.66
C GLU A 224 1.00 -15.53 21.33
N PHE A 225 1.93 -14.76 20.73
CA PHE A 225 2.56 -15.15 19.48
C PHE A 225 3.67 -16.18 19.71
N SER A 226 3.67 -17.22 18.92
CA SER A 226 4.78 -18.22 18.89
C SER A 226 5.79 -17.85 17.82
N LYS A 227 7.03 -18.36 17.95
CA LYS A 227 8.01 -18.32 16.86
C LYS A 227 7.76 -19.47 15.91
N LYS A 228 7.76 -19.18 14.62
CA LYS A 228 7.70 -20.18 13.54
C LYS A 228 8.52 -19.66 12.38
N GLU A 229 9.39 -20.53 11.84
CA GLU A 229 10.13 -20.21 10.64
C GLU A 229 9.18 -19.85 9.49
N VAL A 230 9.50 -18.77 8.79
CA VAL A 230 8.73 -18.25 7.65
C VAL A 230 9.52 -18.48 6.39
N GLU A 231 8.92 -19.16 5.44
CA GLU A 231 9.50 -19.29 4.11
C GLU A 231 9.51 -17.91 3.43
N PRO A 232 10.67 -17.46 2.91
CA PRO A 232 10.74 -16.20 2.18
C PRO A 232 9.91 -16.30 0.89
N LEU A 233 9.39 -15.15 0.45
CA LEU A 233 8.72 -15.08 -0.85
C LEU A 233 9.75 -15.37 -1.95
N GLU A 234 9.45 -16.36 -2.80
CA GLU A 234 10.27 -16.68 -3.95
C GLU A 234 10.29 -15.53 -4.97
N GLU A 235 11.40 -15.39 -5.67
CA GLU A 235 11.49 -14.49 -6.82
C GLU A 235 10.57 -14.98 -7.93
N TYR A 236 9.84 -14.07 -8.54
CA TYR A 236 8.97 -14.37 -9.68
C TYR A 236 9.19 -13.37 -10.82
N LYS A 237 8.93 -13.83 -12.03
CA LYS A 237 9.01 -13.01 -13.24
C LYS A 237 7.61 -12.66 -13.72
N LEU A 238 7.42 -11.40 -14.08
CA LEU A 238 6.19 -10.95 -14.72
C LEU A 238 6.07 -11.58 -16.12
N LYS A 239 4.87 -11.99 -16.47
CA LYS A 239 4.59 -12.49 -17.84
C LYS A 239 4.38 -11.31 -18.77
N THR A 240 4.80 -11.43 -20.03
CA THR A 240 4.47 -10.48 -21.09
C THR A 240 3.14 -10.89 -21.71
N VAL A 241 2.14 -10.01 -21.59
CA VAL A 241 0.75 -10.34 -21.97
C VAL A 241 0.11 -9.19 -22.72
N THR A 242 -0.55 -9.49 -23.85
CA THR A 242 -1.55 -8.60 -24.45
C THR A 242 -2.91 -9.28 -24.33
N HIS A 243 -3.83 -8.69 -23.56
CA HIS A 243 -5.13 -9.28 -23.27
C HIS A 243 -6.25 -8.26 -23.34
N HIS A 244 -7.36 -8.67 -23.94
CA HIS A 244 -8.61 -7.92 -23.96
C HIS A 244 -9.72 -8.74 -23.32
N THR A 245 -10.49 -8.10 -22.45
CA THR A 245 -11.71 -8.67 -21.88
C THR A 245 -12.91 -7.86 -22.36
N GLU A 246 -13.85 -8.54 -23.02
CA GLU A 246 -15.09 -7.94 -23.45
C GLU A 246 -15.93 -7.50 -22.25
N PHE A 247 -16.40 -6.26 -22.30
CA PHE A 247 -17.26 -5.71 -21.25
C PHE A 247 -18.20 -4.66 -21.87
N ASP A 248 -19.49 -4.79 -21.63
CA ASP A 248 -20.49 -3.86 -22.17
C ASP A 248 -20.46 -2.51 -21.43
N SER A 249 -19.60 -1.62 -21.90
CA SER A 249 -19.47 -0.25 -21.39
C SER A 249 -19.22 0.72 -22.56
N THR A 250 -19.45 2.00 -22.31
CA THR A 250 -19.16 3.08 -23.27
C THR A 250 -17.67 3.46 -23.30
N GLN A 251 -16.88 2.96 -22.37
CA GLN A 251 -15.46 3.26 -22.22
C GLN A 251 -14.65 1.98 -22.07
N THR A 252 -13.45 1.99 -22.63
CA THR A 252 -12.43 0.95 -22.41
C THR A 252 -11.44 1.42 -21.34
N HIS A 253 -11.22 0.58 -20.33
CA HIS A 253 -10.17 0.73 -19.36
C HIS A 253 -8.89 0.08 -19.87
N LEU A 254 -7.76 0.76 -19.71
CA LEU A 254 -6.45 0.33 -20.21
C LEU A 254 -5.42 0.35 -19.08
N ALA A 255 -4.66 -0.73 -18.96
CA ALA A 255 -3.41 -0.78 -18.23
C ALA A 255 -2.26 -1.20 -19.14
N VAL A 256 -1.19 -0.43 -19.16
CA VAL A 256 0.08 -0.79 -19.79
C VAL A 256 1.11 -0.96 -18.70
N ILE A 257 1.83 -2.08 -18.70
CA ILE A 257 2.75 -2.48 -17.64
C ILE A 257 4.12 -2.78 -18.24
N ILE A 258 5.13 -2.16 -17.67
CA ILE A 258 6.54 -2.31 -18.04
C ILE A 258 7.27 -2.87 -16.82
N PRO A 259 7.89 -4.05 -16.88
CA PRO A 259 8.67 -4.58 -15.78
C PRO A 259 9.74 -3.59 -15.31
N ALA A 260 9.91 -3.47 -14.01
CA ALA A 260 10.84 -2.56 -13.37
C ALA A 260 11.40 -3.21 -12.08
N ILE A 261 11.97 -2.40 -11.21
CA ILE A 261 12.73 -2.80 -10.03
C ILE A 261 11.89 -2.84 -8.74
N SER A 262 12.41 -3.52 -7.74
CA SER A 262 11.91 -3.47 -6.36
C SER A 262 12.17 -2.09 -5.71
N ARG A 263 11.58 -1.87 -4.52
CA ARG A 263 11.74 -0.61 -3.79
C ARG A 263 13.15 -0.38 -3.25
N SER A 264 13.85 -1.44 -2.92
CA SER A 264 15.22 -1.41 -2.35
C SER A 264 16.32 -1.21 -3.39
N ASP A 265 15.99 -1.29 -4.68
CA ASP A 265 16.96 -1.10 -5.76
C ASP A 265 17.57 0.33 -5.73
N PRO A 266 18.90 0.48 -5.89
CA PRO A 266 19.57 1.77 -5.88
C PRO A 266 19.07 2.76 -6.96
N ASP A 267 18.53 2.26 -8.08
CA ASP A 267 17.98 3.10 -9.15
C ASP A 267 16.55 3.60 -8.89
N TYR A 268 15.95 3.23 -7.77
CA TYR A 268 14.58 3.64 -7.44
C TYR A 268 14.36 5.17 -7.57
N TYR A 269 15.30 5.99 -7.07
CA TYR A 269 15.14 7.45 -7.12
C TYR A 269 15.28 8.03 -8.53
N ASN A 270 16.09 7.40 -9.37
CA ASN A 270 16.20 7.72 -10.79
C ASN A 270 14.87 7.46 -11.50
N LEU A 271 14.28 6.27 -11.32
CA LEU A 271 12.99 5.92 -11.89
C LEU A 271 11.83 6.73 -11.29
N LEU A 272 11.90 7.10 -10.01
CA LEU A 272 10.90 7.98 -9.38
C LEU A 272 10.85 9.35 -10.08
N VAL A 273 11.99 9.95 -10.37
CA VAL A 273 12.07 11.25 -11.09
C VAL A 273 11.59 11.08 -12.54
N ALA A 274 12.01 10.03 -13.23
CA ALA A 274 11.57 9.71 -14.58
C ALA A 274 10.04 9.55 -14.64
N ASN A 275 9.48 8.72 -13.76
CA ASN A 275 8.04 8.51 -13.67
C ASN A 275 7.26 9.79 -13.36
N TYR A 276 7.77 10.65 -12.46
CA TYR A 276 7.10 11.91 -12.13
C TYR A 276 6.95 12.83 -13.36
N ILE A 277 7.96 12.88 -14.23
CA ILE A 277 7.93 13.62 -15.50
C ILE A 277 7.01 12.94 -16.49
N PHE A 278 7.04 11.61 -16.55
CA PHE A 278 6.32 10.81 -17.52
C PHE A 278 4.79 10.84 -17.31
N GLY A 279 4.31 10.48 -16.13
CA GLY A 279 2.87 10.41 -15.82
C GLY A 279 2.51 10.61 -14.34
N GLY A 280 3.50 10.57 -13.44
CA GLY A 280 3.28 10.56 -11.99
C GLY A 280 2.93 11.92 -11.38
N SER A 281 3.21 13.04 -12.06
CA SER A 281 2.90 14.38 -11.55
C SER A 281 1.46 14.85 -11.83
N GLY A 282 0.67 14.09 -12.58
CA GLY A 282 -0.62 14.55 -13.07
C GLY A 282 -0.46 15.70 -14.10
N PHE A 283 -1.08 16.84 -13.86
CA PHE A 283 -0.93 18.01 -14.76
C PHE A 283 0.53 18.41 -14.94
N GLY A 284 0.95 18.55 -16.21
CA GLY A 284 2.34 18.87 -16.59
C GLY A 284 3.24 17.64 -16.81
N SER A 285 2.70 16.42 -16.65
CA SER A 285 3.36 15.20 -17.13
C SER A 285 3.15 15.00 -18.64
N TRP A 286 4.04 14.23 -19.27
CA TRP A 286 3.96 13.96 -20.72
C TRP A 286 2.66 13.24 -21.09
N LEU A 287 2.27 12.23 -20.33
CA LEU A 287 1.02 11.49 -20.59
C LEU A 287 -0.20 12.41 -20.51
N MET A 288 -0.28 13.25 -19.49
CA MET A 288 -1.42 14.16 -19.31
C MET A 288 -1.47 15.22 -20.42
N GLU A 289 -0.31 15.73 -20.83
CA GLU A 289 -0.21 16.68 -21.94
C GLU A 289 -0.69 16.06 -23.27
N GLU A 290 -0.18 14.86 -23.61
CA GLU A 290 -0.44 14.24 -24.90
C GLU A 290 -1.84 13.65 -25.00
N ILE A 291 -2.33 12.96 -23.95
CA ILE A 291 -3.59 12.24 -23.93
C ILE A 291 -4.77 13.18 -23.66
N ARG A 292 -4.63 14.03 -22.62
CA ARG A 292 -5.73 14.89 -22.18
C ARG A 292 -5.70 16.27 -22.82
N GLN A 293 -4.59 17.02 -22.67
CA GLN A 293 -4.59 18.43 -23.04
C GLN A 293 -4.63 18.64 -24.57
N LYS A 294 -3.83 17.87 -25.31
CA LYS A 294 -3.75 18.02 -26.77
C LYS A 294 -4.89 17.32 -27.51
N ARG A 295 -5.39 16.20 -27.00
CA ARG A 295 -6.30 15.32 -27.77
C ARG A 295 -7.64 15.03 -27.09
N GLY A 296 -7.79 15.34 -25.80
CA GLY A 296 -9.05 15.11 -25.09
C GLY A 296 -9.49 13.64 -25.00
N LEU A 297 -8.56 12.69 -25.13
CA LEU A 297 -8.89 11.25 -25.21
C LEU A 297 -9.29 10.67 -23.87
N SER A 298 -8.77 11.20 -22.77
CA SER A 298 -9.10 10.74 -21.41
C SER A 298 -9.18 11.94 -20.46
N TYR A 299 -10.07 11.84 -19.50
CA TYR A 299 -10.12 12.82 -18.40
C TYR A 299 -8.93 12.66 -17.45
N SER A 300 -8.45 11.44 -17.27
CA SER A 300 -7.33 11.13 -16.38
C SER A 300 -6.43 10.06 -17.01
N VAL A 301 -5.14 10.34 -17.04
CA VAL A 301 -4.08 9.39 -17.36
C VAL A 301 -2.94 9.59 -16.38
N TYR A 302 -2.39 8.52 -15.85
CA TYR A 302 -1.31 8.57 -14.89
C TYR A 302 -0.40 7.35 -14.99
N SER A 303 0.81 7.48 -14.50
CA SER A 303 1.72 6.36 -14.30
C SER A 303 2.25 6.32 -12.87
N TYR A 304 2.57 5.13 -12.39
CA TYR A 304 3.16 4.92 -11.08
C TYR A 304 4.06 3.68 -11.07
N LEU A 305 5.08 3.74 -10.22
CA LEU A 305 5.91 2.58 -9.90
C LEU A 305 5.22 1.76 -8.81
N SER A 306 4.82 0.55 -9.15
CA SER A 306 4.34 -0.45 -8.21
C SER A 306 5.54 -1.30 -7.82
N THR A 307 5.98 -1.16 -6.57
CA THR A 307 7.17 -1.86 -6.09
C THR A 307 6.79 -2.85 -4.99
N TYR A 308 7.23 -4.07 -5.16
CA TYR A 308 7.12 -5.16 -4.22
C TYR A 308 8.48 -5.41 -3.55
N GLN A 309 8.55 -6.38 -2.65
CA GLN A 309 9.78 -6.73 -1.96
C GLN A 309 10.87 -7.18 -2.95
N ASN A 310 10.53 -8.07 -3.89
CA ASN A 310 11.49 -8.69 -4.81
C ASN A 310 11.31 -8.29 -6.29
N SER A 311 10.30 -7.47 -6.62
CA SER A 311 10.02 -7.08 -8.01
C SER A 311 9.34 -5.72 -8.08
N GLY A 312 9.03 -5.27 -9.30
CA GLY A 312 8.23 -4.07 -9.52
C GLY A 312 7.91 -3.87 -10.99
N TYR A 313 7.06 -2.90 -11.25
CA TYR A 313 6.70 -2.48 -12.60
C TYR A 313 6.27 -1.01 -12.64
N LEU A 314 6.44 -0.38 -13.78
CA LEU A 314 5.78 0.87 -14.11
C LEU A 314 4.41 0.55 -14.71
N ARG A 315 3.35 1.10 -14.15
CA ARG A 315 2.00 0.98 -14.70
C ARG A 315 1.49 2.31 -15.22
N ILE A 316 0.92 2.30 -16.41
CA ILE A 316 0.18 3.40 -17.02
C ILE A 316 -1.30 2.99 -17.00
N SER A 317 -2.18 3.88 -16.55
CA SER A 317 -3.61 3.63 -16.49
C SER A 317 -4.41 4.80 -17.04
N LEU A 318 -5.42 4.49 -17.83
CA LEU A 318 -6.44 5.43 -18.30
C LEU A 318 -7.75 4.72 -18.62
N GLN A 319 -8.81 5.51 -18.78
CA GLN A 319 -10.06 5.09 -19.45
C GLN A 319 -10.36 6.06 -20.58
N THR A 320 -10.84 5.54 -21.70
CA THR A 320 -11.18 6.32 -22.89
C THR A 320 -12.43 5.76 -23.56
N LYS A 321 -13.02 6.50 -24.50
CA LYS A 321 -14.11 5.98 -25.33
C LYS A 321 -13.64 4.75 -26.11
N ASN A 322 -14.53 3.79 -26.33
CA ASN A 322 -14.17 2.55 -27.04
C ASN A 322 -13.51 2.85 -28.39
N GLU A 323 -14.09 3.74 -29.22
CA GLU A 323 -13.55 4.13 -30.53
C GLU A 323 -12.15 4.78 -30.47
N SER A 324 -11.74 5.29 -29.33
CA SER A 324 -10.46 5.98 -29.15
C SER A 324 -9.34 5.10 -28.61
N ILE A 325 -9.62 3.85 -28.25
CA ILE A 325 -8.65 2.98 -27.55
C ILE A 325 -7.38 2.71 -28.38
N ASN A 326 -7.52 2.48 -29.67
CA ASN A 326 -6.37 2.18 -30.53
C ASN A 326 -5.46 3.41 -30.70
N LEU A 327 -6.06 4.60 -30.82
CA LEU A 327 -5.31 5.85 -30.85
C LEU A 327 -4.58 6.08 -29.51
N ALA A 328 -5.24 5.86 -28.36
CA ALA A 328 -4.63 5.99 -27.06
C ALA A 328 -3.45 5.03 -26.85
N LYS A 329 -3.59 3.76 -27.28
CA LYS A 329 -2.49 2.77 -27.24
C LYS A 329 -1.28 3.22 -28.06
N ASN A 330 -1.50 3.75 -29.27
CA ASN A 330 -0.41 4.21 -30.14
C ASN A 330 0.34 5.40 -29.50
N ILE A 331 -0.39 6.36 -28.96
CA ILE A 331 0.22 7.51 -28.27
C ILE A 331 1.01 7.05 -27.05
N ILE A 332 0.47 6.11 -26.24
CA ILE A 332 1.22 5.57 -25.08
C ILE A 332 2.50 4.91 -25.56
N ARG A 333 2.48 4.12 -26.62
CA ARG A 333 3.69 3.51 -27.20
C ARG A 333 4.73 4.57 -27.55
N GLU A 334 4.32 5.62 -28.28
CA GLU A 334 5.21 6.75 -28.63
C GLU A 334 5.78 7.42 -27.36
N GLN A 335 4.99 7.59 -26.30
CA GLN A 335 5.46 8.18 -25.06
C GLN A 335 6.39 7.23 -24.27
N VAL A 336 6.19 5.93 -24.32
CA VAL A 336 7.10 4.90 -23.77
C VAL A 336 8.43 4.92 -24.52
N ASP A 337 8.42 5.00 -25.84
CA ASP A 337 9.64 5.16 -26.67
C ASP A 337 10.38 6.48 -26.37
N LYS A 338 9.64 7.54 -26.06
CA LYS A 338 10.23 8.81 -25.59
C LYS A 338 10.85 8.68 -24.20
N LEU A 339 10.19 7.93 -23.28
CA LEU A 339 10.71 7.65 -21.94
C LEU A 339 12.03 6.87 -22.00
N SER A 340 12.15 5.85 -22.85
CA SER A 340 13.37 5.06 -22.97
C SER A 340 14.57 5.89 -23.40
N ARG A 341 14.38 6.91 -24.26
CA ARG A 341 15.42 7.84 -24.70
C ARG A 341 15.73 8.93 -23.69
N PHE A 342 14.76 9.29 -22.87
CA PHE A 342 14.79 10.31 -21.82
C PHE A 342 15.54 11.60 -22.20
N ASP A 343 15.10 12.24 -23.27
CA ASP A 343 15.67 13.53 -23.64
C ASP A 343 14.92 14.69 -22.95
N VAL A 344 15.40 15.05 -21.76
CA VAL A 344 14.78 16.02 -20.84
C VAL A 344 15.81 17.09 -20.46
N GLU A 345 15.35 18.33 -20.42
CA GLU A 345 16.15 19.45 -19.94
C GLU A 345 16.47 19.35 -18.45
N ASP A 346 17.70 19.70 -18.04
CA ASP A 346 18.11 19.67 -16.62
C ASP A 346 17.27 20.59 -15.73
N THR A 347 16.75 21.68 -16.29
CA THR A 347 15.81 22.58 -15.62
C THR A 347 14.52 21.86 -15.19
N LYS A 348 13.97 20.98 -16.04
CA LYS A 348 12.79 20.16 -15.72
C LYS A 348 13.11 19.12 -14.64
N ILE A 349 14.26 18.46 -14.73
CA ILE A 349 14.73 17.50 -13.71
C ILE A 349 14.85 18.21 -12.35
N THR A 350 15.49 19.37 -12.32
CA THR A 350 15.67 20.16 -11.10
C THR A 350 14.33 20.60 -10.49
N ALA A 351 13.39 21.07 -11.31
CA ALA A 351 12.06 21.45 -10.87
C ALA A 351 11.28 20.22 -10.32
N THR A 352 11.41 19.07 -10.98
CA THR A 352 10.78 17.80 -10.56
C THR A 352 11.33 17.34 -9.21
N LYS A 353 12.64 17.34 -9.00
CA LYS A 353 13.25 16.99 -7.71
C LYS A 353 12.71 17.87 -6.57
N LYS A 354 12.60 19.19 -6.79
CA LYS A 354 12.00 20.11 -5.81
C LYS A 354 10.53 19.78 -5.52
N ALA A 355 9.74 19.43 -6.54
CA ALA A 355 8.34 19.07 -6.36
C ALA A 355 8.19 17.77 -5.57
N ILE A 356 8.99 16.74 -5.86
CA ILE A 356 9.01 15.47 -5.13
C ILE A 356 9.38 15.69 -3.66
N LEU A 357 10.42 16.50 -3.38
CA LEU A 357 10.82 16.82 -2.00
C LEU A 357 9.72 17.50 -1.20
N ARG A 358 9.02 18.49 -1.79
CA ARG A 358 7.88 19.14 -1.14
C ARG A 358 6.74 18.15 -0.85
N SER A 359 6.44 17.29 -1.81
CA SER A 359 5.43 16.23 -1.63
C SER A 359 5.85 15.24 -0.53
N PHE A 360 7.13 14.93 -0.42
CA PHE A 360 7.65 14.02 0.61
C PHE A 360 7.50 14.61 2.02
N GLU A 361 7.80 15.89 2.21
CA GLU A 361 7.61 16.57 3.51
C GLU A 361 6.15 16.51 3.99
N MET A 362 5.18 16.59 3.07
CA MET A 362 3.75 16.46 3.38
C MET A 362 3.32 15.03 3.74
N ARG A 363 4.18 14.03 3.54
CA ARG A 363 3.90 12.63 3.92
C ARG A 363 4.19 12.33 5.40
N ALA A 364 4.77 13.29 6.13
CA ALA A 364 5.11 13.14 7.54
C ALA A 364 4.45 14.22 8.43
N ASP A 365 3.31 14.76 8.03
CA ASP A 365 2.61 15.84 8.73
C ASP A 365 1.60 15.38 9.80
N THR A 366 1.26 14.09 9.82
CA THR A 366 0.33 13.50 10.80
C THR A 366 0.84 12.16 11.31
N ASN A 367 0.45 11.78 12.54
CA ASN A 367 0.81 10.49 13.13
C ASN A 367 0.49 9.33 12.17
N ARG A 368 -0.69 9.32 11.54
CA ARG A 368 -1.09 8.24 10.62
C ARG A 368 -0.16 8.16 9.40
N LYS A 369 0.21 9.30 8.81
CA LYS A 369 1.13 9.33 7.67
C LYS A 369 2.53 8.88 8.06
N ILE A 370 3.01 9.29 9.24
CA ILE A 370 4.28 8.81 9.79
C ILE A 370 4.21 7.31 10.05
N LEU A 371 3.11 6.81 10.66
CA LEU A 371 2.92 5.39 10.90
C LEU A 371 2.98 4.58 9.59
N ASN A 372 2.25 5.01 8.57
CA ASN A 372 2.27 4.33 7.26
C ASN A 372 3.67 4.34 6.65
N LEU A 373 4.39 5.44 6.80
CA LEU A 373 5.75 5.56 6.26
C LEU A 373 6.73 4.65 6.99
N ILE A 374 6.73 4.62 8.34
CA ILE A 374 7.62 3.73 9.09
C ILE A 374 7.24 2.25 8.92
N SER A 375 5.95 1.94 8.73
CA SER A 375 5.52 0.57 8.37
C SER A 375 6.07 0.15 7.00
N SER A 376 6.13 1.06 6.04
CA SER A 376 6.75 0.78 4.74
C SER A 376 8.27 0.67 4.83
N ILE A 377 8.93 1.49 5.66
CA ILE A 377 10.37 1.43 5.92
C ILE A 377 10.72 0.07 6.54
N ASN A 378 9.94 -0.35 7.55
CA ASN A 378 10.11 -1.63 8.22
C ASN A 378 9.94 -2.79 7.25
N TYR A 379 8.78 -2.89 6.61
CA TYR A 379 8.45 -3.96 5.68
C TYR A 379 9.49 -4.12 4.55
N LEU A 380 10.00 -3.02 4.01
CA LEU A 380 10.96 -3.01 2.91
C LEU A 380 12.43 -3.05 3.38
N ASN A 381 12.68 -3.21 4.68
CA ASN A 381 14.00 -3.21 5.31
C ASN A 381 14.85 -2.00 4.88
N LEU A 382 14.23 -0.80 4.83
CA LEU A 382 14.92 0.43 4.47
C LEU A 382 15.64 1.02 5.68
N ASP A 383 16.70 1.77 5.43
CA ASP A 383 17.51 2.42 6.47
C ASP A 383 16.66 3.33 7.37
N LEU A 384 16.87 3.29 8.68
CA LEU A 384 16.16 4.11 9.66
C LEU A 384 16.43 5.62 9.51
N ASN A 385 17.54 6.00 8.86
CA ASN A 385 17.79 7.37 8.43
C ASN A 385 17.06 7.73 7.12
N TYR A 386 15.99 7.03 6.82
CA TYR A 386 15.23 7.14 5.56
C TYR A 386 14.91 8.58 5.15
N PHE A 387 14.52 9.44 6.09
CA PHE A 387 14.17 10.84 5.81
C PHE A 387 15.35 11.64 5.25
N GLU A 388 16.53 11.41 5.80
CA GLU A 388 17.77 12.07 5.35
C GLU A 388 18.27 11.44 4.05
N ASN A 389 18.30 10.12 3.99
CA ASN A 389 18.72 9.36 2.81
C ASN A 389 17.84 9.65 1.60
N TYR A 390 16.52 9.79 1.79
CA TYR A 390 15.60 10.16 0.71
C TYR A 390 15.98 11.50 0.06
N LYS A 391 16.26 12.52 0.89
CA LYS A 391 16.66 13.84 0.41
C LYS A 391 18.02 13.78 -0.30
N ASN A 392 18.98 13.06 0.24
CA ASN A 392 20.33 12.95 -0.29
C ASN A 392 20.34 12.16 -1.61
N ASN A 393 19.68 11.02 -1.67
CA ASN A 393 19.59 10.22 -2.90
C ASN A 393 18.89 11.01 -4.02
N LEU A 394 17.80 11.71 -3.70
CA LEU A 394 17.11 12.52 -4.71
C LEU A 394 17.97 13.68 -5.23
N LYS A 395 18.83 14.29 -4.39
CA LYS A 395 19.76 15.35 -4.83
C LYS A 395 20.77 14.84 -5.86
N GLN A 396 21.23 13.59 -5.74
CA GLN A 396 22.22 12.98 -6.64
C GLN A 396 21.67 12.65 -8.03
N VAL A 397 20.35 12.51 -8.17
CA VAL A 397 19.70 12.20 -9.45
C VAL A 397 20.02 13.29 -10.48
N ASN A 398 20.46 12.87 -11.67
CA ASN A 398 20.74 13.72 -12.82
C ASN A 398 20.31 13.03 -14.12
N LYS A 399 20.45 13.70 -15.27
CA LYS A 399 20.02 13.18 -16.57
C LYS A 399 20.69 11.86 -16.93
N ASP A 400 22.00 11.76 -16.71
CA ASP A 400 22.77 10.57 -17.09
C ASP A 400 22.45 9.38 -16.19
N SER A 401 22.29 9.61 -14.87
CA SER A 401 21.87 8.56 -13.94
C SER A 401 20.46 8.04 -14.23
N ILE A 402 19.54 8.92 -14.65
CA ILE A 402 18.19 8.50 -15.06
C ILE A 402 18.26 7.64 -16.33
N LYS A 403 19.03 8.06 -17.36
CA LYS A 403 19.20 7.27 -18.59
C LYS A 403 19.79 5.90 -18.30
N ALA A 404 20.84 5.84 -17.49
CA ALA A 404 21.45 4.57 -17.08
C ALA A 404 20.45 3.67 -16.35
N ALA A 405 19.68 4.22 -15.42
CA ALA A 405 18.65 3.49 -14.68
C ALA A 405 17.52 2.97 -15.58
N LEU A 406 17.02 3.78 -16.51
CA LEU A 406 15.97 3.35 -17.46
C LEU A 406 16.47 2.18 -18.32
N ASN A 407 17.70 2.21 -18.80
CA ASN A 407 18.28 1.14 -19.61
C ASN A 407 18.56 -0.14 -18.80
N ARG A 408 18.97 -0.04 -17.53
CA ARG A 408 19.27 -1.20 -16.68
C ARG A 408 18.03 -1.81 -16.06
N ALA A 409 17.12 -0.97 -15.61
CA ALA A 409 16.11 -1.29 -14.60
C ALA A 409 14.68 -1.35 -15.14
N MET A 410 14.47 -1.04 -16.41
CA MET A 410 13.18 -1.18 -17.08
C MET A 410 13.30 -2.06 -18.33
N ASP A 411 12.36 -3.00 -18.44
CA ASP A 411 12.30 -3.92 -19.56
C ASP A 411 11.27 -3.42 -20.59
N PHE A 412 11.72 -2.54 -21.50
CA PHE A 412 10.87 -1.95 -22.53
C PHE A 412 10.49 -2.94 -23.67
N ASP A 413 11.13 -4.10 -23.75
CA ASP A 413 10.83 -5.13 -24.73
C ASP A 413 9.66 -6.02 -24.27
N ASN A 414 9.43 -6.12 -22.98
CA ASN A 414 8.42 -6.97 -22.35
C ASN A 414 7.22 -6.17 -21.81
N VAL A 415 6.65 -5.31 -22.64
CA VAL A 415 5.49 -4.48 -22.28
C VAL A 415 4.21 -5.29 -22.35
N SER A 416 3.46 -5.33 -21.24
CA SER A 416 2.13 -5.93 -21.20
C SER A 416 1.02 -4.90 -21.38
N VAL A 417 -0.06 -5.30 -22.08
CA VAL A 417 -1.19 -4.42 -22.37
C VAL A 417 -2.49 -5.13 -22.03
N PHE A 418 -3.28 -4.56 -21.15
CA PHE A 418 -4.57 -5.08 -20.73
C PHE A 418 -5.68 -4.07 -21.01
N THR A 419 -6.78 -4.56 -21.57
CA THR A 419 -7.98 -3.75 -21.81
C THR A 419 -9.25 -4.45 -21.36
N VAL A 420 -10.17 -3.68 -20.79
CA VAL A 420 -11.52 -4.12 -20.45
C VAL A 420 -12.49 -3.09 -21.01
N GLY A 421 -13.37 -3.52 -21.89
CA GLY A 421 -14.33 -2.66 -22.60
C GLY A 421 -14.94 -3.35 -23.79
N LYS A 422 -15.70 -2.61 -24.58
CA LYS A 422 -16.32 -3.17 -25.79
C LYS A 422 -15.30 -3.28 -26.93
N SER A 423 -15.26 -4.43 -27.60
CA SER A 423 -14.46 -4.61 -28.81
C SER A 423 -14.94 -3.66 -29.91
N ILE A 424 -13.97 -3.11 -30.65
CA ILE A 424 -14.24 -2.34 -31.86
C ILE A 424 -13.78 -3.21 -33.00
N GLU A 425 -14.70 -3.55 -33.89
CA GLU A 425 -14.42 -4.22 -35.16
C GLU A 425 -13.51 -3.39 -36.05
#